data_66a907374abb84cd5ce0138bfb292d3f
#
_entry.id   66a907374abb84cd5ce0138bfb292d3f
#
_cell.length_a   1.000
_cell.length_b   1.000
_cell.length_c   1.000
_cell.angle_alpha   90.00
_cell.angle_beta   90.00
_cell.angle_gamma   90.00
#
_symmetry.space_group_name_H-M   'P 1'
#
loop_
_entity.id
_entity.type
_entity.pdbx_description
1 polymer ?
#
loop_
_entity_poly.entity_id
_entity_poly.type
_entity_poly.pdbx_seq_one_letter_code
_entity_poly.pdbx_strand_id
1 'polypeptide(L)'
;MNIAIRNPVPIRREEGSLQVALDPDDRIETAKVFAVYGKGGIGKSTTSSNLSVAFSKLGKRVLQIGCDPKHDSTFTLTKRLAPTVIDALESVNFHSEELRPEDFVVEGYNGVKCVEAGGPPAGTGCGGYVVGQTVKLLKEHHLLEDTDVVVFDVLGDVVCGGFASPLQHADRALIVTANDFDSIFAMNRIVAAIHSKSKNYGVRLGGVIANRSAGTDEIDRFNAAVGLRRLAHFPDLDVVRRSRLKKSTLFEMDPSPELKAVTDEYMRLAETLWAGADPCEAAPMKDRDLFEFLGFD
;
A
#
# COMPACT_ATOMS: atom_id res chain seq x y z
N MET A 1 5.74 -26.32 -33.37
CA MET A 1 6.11 -26.29 -31.96
C MET A 1 4.80 -26.14 -31.20
N ASN A 2 4.31 -27.22 -30.53
CA ASN A 2 3.00 -27.22 -29.90
C ASN A 2 3.09 -26.54 -28.55
N ILE A 3 2.45 -25.40 -28.41
CA ILE A 3 2.22 -24.74 -27.12
C ILE A 3 1.11 -25.53 -26.43
N ALA A 4 1.45 -26.31 -25.39
CA ALA A 4 0.48 -27.00 -24.56
C ALA A 4 -0.31 -25.99 -23.75
N ILE A 5 -1.59 -25.83 -24.09
CA ILE A 5 -2.56 -25.09 -23.28
C ILE A 5 -2.71 -25.88 -21.96
N ARG A 6 -2.17 -25.35 -20.87
CA ARG A 6 -2.38 -25.93 -19.54
C ARG A 6 -3.85 -25.69 -19.16
N ASN A 7 -4.53 -26.76 -18.85
CA ASN A 7 -5.91 -26.72 -18.34
C ASN A 7 -5.98 -25.91 -17.04
N PRO A 8 -6.97 -25.02 -16.87
CA PRO A 8 -7.14 -24.28 -15.65
C PRO A 8 -7.43 -25.24 -14.47
N VAL A 9 -6.76 -25.01 -13.34
CA VAL A 9 -6.99 -25.77 -12.12
C VAL A 9 -8.45 -25.60 -11.68
N PRO A 10 -9.17 -26.69 -11.32
CA PRO A 10 -10.56 -26.59 -10.95
C PRO A 10 -10.76 -25.78 -9.68
N ILE A 11 -11.59 -24.74 -9.77
CA ILE A 11 -11.99 -23.86 -8.66
C ILE A 11 -12.83 -24.69 -7.67
N ARG A 12 -12.33 -24.95 -6.46
CA ARG A 12 -13.18 -25.41 -5.35
C ARG A 12 -14.01 -24.21 -4.86
N ARG A 13 -15.32 -24.31 -5.03
CA ARG A 13 -16.27 -23.38 -4.44
C ARG A 13 -16.43 -23.72 -2.96
N GLU A 14 -15.87 -22.89 -2.08
CA GLU A 14 -16.39 -22.73 -0.72
C GLU A 14 -17.46 -21.64 -0.79
N GLU A 15 -18.61 -21.88 -0.18
CA GLU A 15 -19.79 -21.02 -0.26
C GLU A 15 -19.43 -19.58 0.14
N GLY A 16 -19.62 -18.63 -0.79
CA GLY A 16 -19.61 -17.19 -0.53
C GLY A 16 -18.33 -16.41 -0.81
N SER A 17 -17.23 -17.02 -1.28
CA SER A 17 -16.02 -16.26 -1.65
C SER A 17 -15.65 -16.44 -3.12
N LEU A 18 -15.61 -15.34 -3.86
CA LEU A 18 -14.91 -15.28 -5.15
C LEU A 18 -13.41 -15.37 -4.86
N GLN A 19 -12.84 -16.57 -4.91
CA GLN A 19 -11.39 -16.73 -4.92
C GLN A 19 -10.91 -16.40 -6.33
N VAL A 20 -10.34 -15.22 -6.51
CA VAL A 20 -9.52 -14.91 -7.68
C VAL A 20 -8.29 -15.80 -7.55
N ALA A 21 -8.13 -16.79 -8.44
CA ALA A 21 -6.89 -17.57 -8.54
C ALA A 21 -5.82 -16.60 -9.10
N LEU A 22 -5.00 -16.08 -8.21
CA LEU A 22 -3.85 -15.26 -8.57
C LEU A 22 -2.73 -16.21 -9.02
N ASP A 23 -2.07 -15.88 -10.10
CA ASP A 23 -0.94 -16.67 -10.61
C ASP A 23 0.24 -16.51 -9.62
N PRO A 24 0.74 -17.60 -8.99
CA PRO A 24 1.88 -17.53 -8.09
C PRO A 24 3.15 -16.96 -8.75
N ASP A 25 3.24 -17.09 -10.08
CA ASP A 25 4.41 -16.64 -10.85
C ASP A 25 4.34 -15.15 -11.23
N ASP A 26 3.27 -14.44 -10.82
CA ASP A 26 3.07 -13.02 -11.15
C ASP A 26 3.68 -12.04 -10.13
N ARG A 27 4.67 -12.46 -9.35
CA ARG A 27 5.34 -11.61 -8.37
C ARG A 27 6.26 -10.56 -9.02
N ILE A 28 6.42 -9.40 -8.38
CA ILE A 28 7.45 -8.41 -8.71
C ILE A 28 8.74 -8.85 -8.02
N GLU A 29 9.76 -9.25 -8.79
CA GLU A 29 11.02 -9.75 -8.26
C GLU A 29 12.18 -8.76 -8.40
N THR A 30 12.02 -7.74 -9.25
CA THR A 30 13.07 -6.78 -9.59
C THR A 30 13.24 -5.65 -8.57
N ALA A 31 12.25 -5.43 -7.70
CA ALA A 31 12.19 -4.33 -6.75
C ALA A 31 11.83 -4.80 -5.34
N LYS A 32 12.17 -4.01 -4.31
CA LYS A 32 11.60 -4.15 -2.97
C LYS A 32 10.18 -3.60 -2.96
N VAL A 33 9.21 -4.42 -2.57
CA VAL A 33 7.79 -4.09 -2.64
C VAL A 33 7.18 -3.92 -1.25
N PHE A 34 6.66 -2.74 -0.98
CA PHE A 34 5.97 -2.38 0.26
C PHE A 34 4.49 -2.13 -0.02
N ALA A 35 3.59 -2.76 0.74
CA ALA A 35 2.16 -2.48 0.68
C ALA A 35 1.71 -1.80 1.98
N VAL A 36 1.12 -0.60 1.86
CA VAL A 36 0.73 0.24 2.99
C VAL A 36 -0.76 0.08 3.26
N TYR A 37 -1.08 -0.47 4.41
CA TYR A 37 -2.43 -0.77 4.89
C TYR A 37 -2.83 0.13 6.05
N GLY A 38 -4.12 0.16 6.39
CA GLY A 38 -4.66 0.88 7.53
C GLY A 38 -6.10 1.30 7.30
N LYS A 39 -6.79 1.71 8.36
CA LYS A 39 -8.18 2.19 8.33
C LYS A 39 -8.36 3.34 7.32
N GLY A 40 -9.57 3.47 6.75
CA GLY A 40 -9.94 4.63 5.92
C GLY A 40 -9.68 5.96 6.65
N GLY A 41 -9.07 6.94 5.96
CA GLY A 41 -8.79 8.26 6.54
C GLY A 41 -7.60 8.36 7.51
N ILE A 42 -6.91 7.24 7.81
CA ILE A 42 -5.79 7.22 8.78
C ILE A 42 -4.52 7.93 8.29
N GLY A 43 -4.44 8.25 7.01
CA GLY A 43 -3.29 8.93 6.40
C GLY A 43 -2.37 8.02 5.58
N LYS A 44 -2.82 6.86 5.12
CA LYS A 44 -2.05 5.95 4.26
C LYS A 44 -1.41 6.65 3.06
N SER A 45 -2.22 7.32 2.24
CA SER A 45 -1.73 8.00 1.02
C SER A 45 -0.72 9.10 1.32
N THR A 46 -0.89 9.83 2.45
CA THR A 46 0.11 10.79 2.91
C THR A 46 1.40 10.09 3.31
N THR A 47 1.30 8.98 4.04
CA THR A 47 2.45 8.18 4.45
C THR A 47 3.15 7.57 3.24
N SER A 48 2.41 6.97 2.30
CA SER A 48 2.95 6.37 1.07
C SER A 48 3.70 7.39 0.23
N SER A 49 3.11 8.58 -0.01
CA SER A 49 3.74 9.62 -0.82
C SER A 49 5.03 10.17 -0.18
N ASN A 50 5.02 10.43 1.13
CA ASN A 50 6.24 10.93 1.80
C ASN A 50 7.30 9.83 1.94
N LEU A 51 6.92 8.57 2.14
CA LEU A 51 7.85 7.44 2.13
C LEU A 51 8.47 7.24 0.74
N SER A 52 7.68 7.35 -0.34
CA SER A 52 8.17 7.29 -1.72
C SER A 52 9.20 8.39 -1.99
N VAL A 53 8.94 9.63 -1.53
CA VAL A 53 9.93 10.72 -1.63
C VAL A 53 11.17 10.42 -0.79
N ALA A 54 11.02 9.87 0.42
CA ALA A 54 12.17 9.51 1.26
C ALA A 54 13.06 8.48 0.55
N PHE A 55 12.50 7.43 -0.04
CA PHE A 55 13.27 6.48 -0.85
C PHE A 55 13.94 7.15 -2.05
N SER A 56 13.25 8.03 -2.78
CA SER A 56 13.86 8.72 -3.93
C SER A 56 14.99 9.65 -3.51
N LYS A 57 14.92 10.27 -2.31
CA LYS A 57 16.00 11.05 -1.71
C LYS A 57 17.21 10.19 -1.28
N LEU A 58 17.00 8.90 -1.01
CA LEU A 58 18.09 7.91 -0.85
C LEU A 58 18.67 7.44 -2.20
N GLY A 59 18.31 8.09 -3.31
CA GLY A 59 18.77 7.74 -4.64
C GLY A 59 18.13 6.49 -5.24
N LYS A 60 16.96 6.07 -4.73
CA LYS A 60 16.23 4.91 -5.27
C LYS A 60 15.25 5.34 -6.34
N ARG A 61 15.11 4.52 -7.40
CA ARG A 61 14.08 4.66 -8.42
C ARG A 61 12.79 4.09 -7.84
N VAL A 62 11.80 4.94 -7.64
CA VAL A 62 10.57 4.60 -6.91
C VAL A 62 9.35 4.64 -7.82
N LEU A 63 8.50 3.63 -7.70
CA LEU A 63 7.17 3.58 -8.29
C LEU A 63 6.12 3.52 -7.17
N GLN A 64 5.21 4.50 -7.12
CA GLN A 64 4.03 4.45 -6.25
C GLN A 64 2.79 4.06 -7.05
N ILE A 65 2.05 3.06 -6.55
CA ILE A 65 0.82 2.55 -7.15
C ILE A 65 -0.34 2.80 -6.18
N GLY A 66 -1.28 3.68 -6.57
CA GLY A 66 -2.54 3.89 -5.86
C GLY A 66 -3.56 2.81 -6.22
N CYS A 67 -4.08 2.12 -5.20
CA CYS A 67 -5.04 1.02 -5.37
C CYS A 67 -6.46 1.39 -4.91
N ASP A 68 -6.70 2.64 -4.49
CA ASP A 68 -8.03 3.11 -4.08
C ASP A 68 -8.81 3.59 -5.32
N PRO A 69 -10.08 3.17 -5.49
CA PRO A 69 -10.94 3.67 -6.58
C PRO A 69 -11.09 5.18 -6.64
N LYS A 70 -10.80 5.91 -5.56
CA LYS A 70 -10.78 7.38 -5.54
C LYS A 70 -9.62 8.00 -6.31
N HIS A 71 -8.60 7.19 -6.69
CA HIS A 71 -7.41 7.59 -7.46
C HIS A 71 -6.77 8.91 -6.99
N ASP A 72 -6.66 9.11 -5.67
CA ASP A 72 -6.05 10.29 -5.04
C ASP A 72 -4.76 9.99 -4.26
N SER A 73 -4.19 8.81 -4.45
CA SER A 73 -2.98 8.35 -3.75
C SER A 73 -1.76 9.19 -4.11
N THR A 74 -1.56 9.42 -5.40
CA THR A 74 -0.37 10.10 -5.95
C THR A 74 -0.53 11.61 -6.10
N PHE A 75 -1.68 12.14 -5.72
CA PHE A 75 -2.06 13.53 -5.87
C PHE A 75 -1.05 14.55 -5.31
N THR A 76 -0.44 14.29 -4.15
CA THR A 76 0.55 15.20 -3.58
C THR A 76 1.92 15.12 -4.27
N LEU A 77 2.20 14.04 -4.97
CA LEU A 77 3.41 13.87 -5.79
C LEU A 77 3.26 14.56 -7.14
N THR A 78 2.10 14.39 -7.80
CA THR A 78 1.85 14.82 -9.18
C THR A 78 1.23 16.22 -9.28
N LYS A 79 0.76 16.80 -8.17
CA LYS A 79 0.04 18.09 -8.08
C LYS A 79 -1.32 18.11 -8.79
N ARG A 80 -1.71 17.01 -9.38
CA ARG A 80 -2.96 16.79 -10.13
C ARG A 80 -3.46 15.38 -9.93
N LEU A 81 -4.69 15.11 -10.30
CA LEU A 81 -5.16 13.75 -10.43
C LEU A 81 -4.48 13.11 -11.66
N ALA A 82 -3.83 11.98 -11.44
CA ALA A 82 -3.25 11.19 -12.52
C ALA A 82 -4.36 10.45 -13.27
N PRO A 83 -4.18 10.17 -14.58
CA PRO A 83 -5.06 9.24 -15.28
C PRO A 83 -4.97 7.87 -14.61
N THR A 84 -6.09 7.13 -14.60
CA THR A 84 -6.08 5.77 -14.06
C THR A 84 -5.77 4.76 -15.15
N VAL A 85 -5.25 3.60 -14.76
CA VAL A 85 -5.04 2.47 -15.68
C VAL A 85 -6.36 2.04 -16.32
N ILE A 86 -7.47 2.07 -15.56
CA ILE A 86 -8.78 1.74 -16.12
C ILE A 86 -9.22 2.76 -17.17
N ASP A 87 -9.10 4.07 -16.91
CA ASP A 87 -9.45 5.09 -17.89
C ASP A 87 -8.60 4.94 -19.17
N ALA A 88 -7.30 4.66 -19.02
CA ALA A 88 -6.40 4.41 -20.14
C ALA A 88 -6.84 3.18 -20.96
N LEU A 89 -7.14 2.06 -20.31
CA LEU A 89 -7.63 0.84 -20.95
C LEU A 89 -8.98 1.07 -21.67
N GLU A 90 -9.91 1.78 -21.04
CA GLU A 90 -11.20 2.14 -21.66
C GLU A 90 -11.02 2.99 -22.92
N SER A 91 -10.05 3.91 -22.92
CA SER A 91 -9.78 4.78 -24.09
C SER A 91 -9.35 4.02 -25.36
N VAL A 92 -8.79 2.83 -25.19
CA VAL A 92 -8.35 1.92 -26.28
C VAL A 92 -9.22 0.66 -26.37
N ASN A 93 -10.45 0.69 -25.84
CA ASN A 93 -11.37 -0.44 -25.83
C ASN A 93 -10.73 -1.74 -25.25
N PHE A 94 -9.92 -1.61 -24.22
CA PHE A 94 -9.16 -2.69 -23.55
C PHE A 94 -8.11 -3.38 -24.42
N HIS A 95 -7.68 -2.77 -25.53
CA HIS A 95 -6.54 -3.20 -26.34
C HIS A 95 -5.24 -2.69 -25.68
N SER A 96 -4.74 -3.41 -24.68
CA SER A 96 -3.60 -2.98 -23.85
C SER A 96 -2.31 -2.76 -24.67
N GLU A 97 -2.18 -3.44 -25.82
CA GLU A 97 -1.07 -3.30 -26.76
C GLU A 97 -1.01 -1.93 -27.46
N GLU A 98 -2.09 -1.15 -27.43
CA GLU A 98 -2.14 0.22 -27.96
C GLU A 98 -1.70 1.27 -26.96
N LEU A 99 -1.63 0.93 -25.66
CA LEU A 99 -1.21 1.85 -24.61
C LEU A 99 0.30 2.10 -24.63
N ARG A 100 0.67 3.31 -24.28
CA ARG A 100 2.07 3.70 -24.01
C ARG A 100 2.23 4.05 -22.53
N PRO A 101 3.44 3.95 -21.98
CA PRO A 101 3.69 4.34 -20.58
C PRO A 101 3.13 5.71 -20.20
N GLU A 102 3.21 6.69 -21.09
CA GLU A 102 2.75 8.07 -20.86
C GLU A 102 1.24 8.18 -20.66
N ASP A 103 0.47 7.18 -21.06
CA ASP A 103 -0.98 7.19 -20.96
C ASP A 103 -1.46 6.89 -19.52
N PHE A 104 -0.61 6.24 -18.70
CA PHE A 104 -0.98 5.85 -17.32
C PHE A 104 0.13 6.05 -16.28
N VAL A 105 1.35 6.41 -16.66
CA VAL A 105 2.45 6.73 -15.72
C VAL A 105 2.70 8.22 -15.73
N VAL A 106 2.73 8.81 -14.55
CA VAL A 106 3.03 10.25 -14.36
C VAL A 106 4.27 10.39 -13.48
N GLU A 107 5.21 11.21 -13.90
CA GLU A 107 6.34 11.57 -13.04
C GLU A 107 5.88 12.60 -12.00
N GLY A 108 6.11 12.28 -10.74
CA GLY A 108 5.85 13.11 -9.58
C GLY A 108 7.11 13.78 -9.03
N TYR A 109 6.95 14.41 -7.86
CA TYR A 109 8.05 15.09 -7.19
C TYR A 109 9.26 14.17 -6.97
N ASN A 110 10.46 14.72 -7.19
CA ASN A 110 11.75 14.06 -7.05
C ASN A 110 11.92 12.78 -7.89
N GLY A 111 11.25 12.72 -9.07
CA GLY A 111 11.35 11.61 -10.00
C GLY A 111 10.58 10.34 -9.59
N VAL A 112 9.71 10.42 -8.60
CA VAL A 112 8.84 9.29 -8.23
C VAL A 112 7.86 9.01 -9.38
N LYS A 113 7.91 7.82 -9.97
CA LYS A 113 6.90 7.36 -10.93
C LYS A 113 5.59 7.07 -10.20
N CYS A 114 4.49 7.54 -10.72
CA CYS A 114 3.16 7.47 -10.11
C CYS A 114 2.18 6.79 -11.06
N VAL A 115 1.44 5.83 -10.55
CA VAL A 115 0.37 5.11 -11.25
C VAL A 115 -0.85 5.04 -10.34
N GLU A 116 -2.02 5.33 -10.87
CA GLU A 116 -3.31 5.09 -10.22
C GLU A 116 -4.00 3.93 -10.92
N ALA A 117 -4.26 2.85 -10.19
CA ALA A 117 -4.97 1.71 -10.76
C ALA A 117 -6.41 2.09 -11.17
N GLY A 118 -7.04 2.92 -10.35
CA GLY A 118 -8.46 3.24 -10.49
C GLY A 118 -9.36 2.17 -9.89
N GLY A 119 -10.63 2.25 -10.18
CA GLY A 119 -11.63 1.27 -9.76
C GLY A 119 -12.56 0.90 -10.90
N PRO A 120 -13.11 -0.32 -10.90
CA PRO A 120 -14.12 -0.67 -11.88
C PRO A 120 -15.36 0.21 -11.68
N PRO A 121 -16.15 0.46 -12.73
CA PRO A 121 -17.43 1.15 -12.60
C PRO A 121 -18.29 0.51 -11.52
N ALA A 122 -19.08 1.32 -10.80
CA ALA A 122 -19.90 0.85 -9.69
C ALA A 122 -20.78 -0.36 -10.09
N GLY A 123 -20.61 -1.46 -9.36
CA GLY A 123 -21.37 -2.70 -9.61
C GLY A 123 -20.78 -3.65 -10.68
N THR A 124 -19.63 -3.34 -11.28
CA THR A 124 -19.12 -4.09 -12.45
C THR A 124 -17.77 -4.81 -12.25
N GLY A 125 -17.34 -5.08 -11.05
CA GLY A 125 -16.09 -5.85 -10.88
C GLY A 125 -15.44 -5.73 -9.52
N CYS A 126 -14.24 -6.29 -9.41
CA CYS A 126 -13.43 -6.30 -8.20
C CYS A 126 -12.16 -5.44 -8.37
N GLY A 127 -11.87 -4.54 -7.42
CA GLY A 127 -10.65 -3.74 -7.42
C GLY A 127 -9.37 -4.56 -7.49
N GLY A 128 -9.38 -5.81 -7.05
CA GLY A 128 -8.24 -6.72 -7.18
C GLY A 128 -7.86 -7.06 -8.61
N TYR A 129 -8.84 -7.17 -9.49
CA TYR A 129 -8.59 -7.35 -10.92
C TYR A 129 -7.83 -6.16 -11.52
N VAL A 130 -8.26 -4.93 -11.15
CA VAL A 130 -7.63 -3.70 -11.67
C VAL A 130 -6.17 -3.59 -11.25
N VAL A 131 -5.86 -3.92 -9.98
CA VAL A 131 -4.47 -3.94 -9.49
C VAL A 131 -3.65 -4.99 -10.25
N GLY A 132 -4.20 -6.18 -10.49
CA GLY A 132 -3.54 -7.22 -11.28
C GLY A 132 -3.26 -6.75 -12.71
N GLN A 133 -4.23 -6.12 -13.38
CA GLN A 133 -4.03 -5.54 -14.72
C GLN A 133 -2.97 -4.43 -14.72
N THR A 134 -2.95 -3.59 -13.67
CA THR A 134 -1.92 -2.56 -13.51
C THR A 134 -0.53 -3.17 -13.45
N VAL A 135 -0.31 -4.19 -12.61
CA VAL A 135 1.00 -4.85 -12.52
C VAL A 135 1.38 -5.53 -13.83
N LYS A 136 0.41 -6.17 -14.52
CA LYS A 136 0.64 -6.78 -15.83
C LYS A 136 1.11 -5.77 -16.86
N LEU A 137 0.44 -4.63 -17.00
CA LEU A 137 0.85 -3.54 -17.88
C LEU A 137 2.25 -3.01 -17.56
N LEU A 138 2.55 -2.80 -16.27
CA LEU A 138 3.88 -2.36 -15.83
C LEU A 138 4.98 -3.34 -16.25
N LYS A 139 4.72 -4.66 -16.22
CA LYS A 139 5.63 -5.70 -16.70
C LYS A 139 5.75 -5.70 -18.22
N GLU A 140 4.64 -5.64 -18.95
CA GLU A 140 4.60 -5.62 -20.40
C GLU A 140 5.39 -4.43 -20.99
N HIS A 141 5.37 -3.29 -20.30
CA HIS A 141 6.12 -2.09 -20.68
C HIS A 141 7.50 -1.98 -20.05
N HIS A 142 8.03 -3.03 -19.38
CA HIS A 142 9.35 -3.08 -18.75
C HIS A 142 9.59 -1.98 -17.68
N LEU A 143 8.53 -1.42 -17.10
CA LEU A 143 8.62 -0.31 -16.15
C LEU A 143 9.12 -0.73 -14.77
N LEU A 144 9.08 -2.02 -14.46
CA LEU A 144 9.57 -2.58 -13.21
C LEU A 144 11.07 -2.90 -13.23
N GLU A 145 11.68 -3.08 -14.40
CA GLU A 145 13.11 -3.39 -14.54
C GLU A 145 14.00 -2.24 -14.05
N ASP A 146 13.54 -1.01 -14.27
CA ASP A 146 14.19 0.22 -13.82
C ASP A 146 13.64 0.77 -12.49
N THR A 147 13.10 -0.10 -11.63
CA THR A 147 12.50 0.27 -10.36
C THR A 147 13.22 -0.46 -9.23
N ASP A 148 13.66 0.30 -8.19
CA ASP A 148 14.31 -0.26 -7.00
C ASP A 148 13.30 -0.50 -5.88
N VAL A 149 12.24 0.34 -5.81
CA VAL A 149 11.20 0.28 -4.77
C VAL A 149 9.82 0.48 -5.39
N VAL A 150 8.88 -0.41 -5.04
CA VAL A 150 7.45 -0.24 -5.32
C VAL A 150 6.71 -0.01 -4.01
N VAL A 151 5.86 1.03 -3.97
CA VAL A 151 4.98 1.33 -2.84
C VAL A 151 3.54 1.23 -3.30
N PHE A 152 2.82 0.23 -2.82
CA PHE A 152 1.36 0.13 -2.97
C PHE A 152 0.67 0.92 -1.87
N ASP A 153 -0.12 1.93 -2.24
CA ASP A 153 -1.06 2.60 -1.33
C ASP A 153 -2.41 1.89 -1.41
N VAL A 154 -2.68 1.05 -0.43
CA VAL A 154 -3.81 0.13 -0.48
C VAL A 154 -5.06 0.77 0.13
N LEU A 155 -6.24 0.45 -0.42
CA LEU A 155 -7.52 0.92 0.13
C LEU A 155 -7.73 0.46 1.59
N GLY A 156 -8.62 1.18 2.32
CA GLY A 156 -8.82 0.97 3.76
C GLY A 156 -9.63 -0.26 4.15
N ASP A 157 -10.40 -0.86 3.22
CA ASP A 157 -11.35 -1.91 3.55
C ASP A 157 -10.74 -3.31 3.36
N VAL A 158 -10.74 -4.10 4.43
CA VAL A 158 -10.08 -5.41 4.52
C VAL A 158 -10.77 -6.51 3.71
N VAL A 159 -12.01 -6.28 3.26
CA VAL A 159 -12.89 -7.34 2.75
C VAL A 159 -12.93 -7.50 1.24
N CYS A 160 -12.20 -6.72 0.46
CA CYS A 160 -12.26 -6.79 -1.00
C CYS A 160 -11.00 -7.34 -1.65
N GLY A 161 -11.12 -7.80 -2.91
CA GLY A 161 -9.99 -8.29 -3.69
C GLY A 161 -8.90 -7.23 -3.91
N GLY A 162 -9.25 -5.93 -3.93
CA GLY A 162 -8.30 -4.82 -3.99
C GLY A 162 -7.35 -4.74 -2.78
N PHE A 163 -7.82 -5.21 -1.60
CA PHE A 163 -6.95 -5.37 -0.43
C PHE A 163 -5.95 -6.53 -0.61
N ALA A 164 -6.38 -7.63 -1.22
CA ALA A 164 -5.59 -8.86 -1.29
C ALA A 164 -4.57 -8.87 -2.43
N SER A 165 -4.86 -8.21 -3.56
CA SER A 165 -4.00 -8.22 -4.74
C SER A 165 -2.58 -7.67 -4.48
N PRO A 166 -2.38 -6.52 -3.79
CA PRO A 166 -1.04 -6.04 -3.48
C PRO A 166 -0.22 -7.00 -2.60
N LEU A 167 -0.88 -7.84 -1.76
CA LEU A 167 -0.18 -8.81 -0.90
C LEU A 167 0.55 -9.90 -1.70
N GLN A 168 0.10 -10.20 -2.90
CA GLN A 168 0.76 -11.17 -3.77
C GLN A 168 2.15 -10.70 -4.20
N HIS A 169 2.29 -9.38 -4.41
CA HIS A 169 3.52 -8.77 -4.92
C HIS A 169 4.42 -8.26 -3.79
N ALA A 170 3.87 -7.98 -2.61
CA ALA A 170 4.58 -7.31 -1.53
C ALA A 170 5.58 -8.24 -0.80
N ASP A 171 6.76 -7.69 -0.51
CA ASP A 171 7.71 -8.31 0.43
C ASP A 171 7.31 -8.02 1.87
N ARG A 172 6.86 -6.79 2.13
CA ARG A 172 6.45 -6.32 3.45
C ARG A 172 5.13 -5.56 3.39
N ALA A 173 4.23 -5.90 4.29
CA ALA A 173 3.04 -5.13 4.57
C ALA A 173 3.31 -4.20 5.77
N LEU A 174 3.05 -2.91 5.60
CA LEU A 174 3.18 -1.87 6.61
C LEU A 174 1.78 -1.44 7.06
N ILE A 175 1.55 -1.30 8.35
CA ILE A 175 0.23 -0.92 8.86
C ILE A 175 0.30 0.50 9.44
N VAL A 176 -0.45 1.43 8.86
CA VAL A 176 -0.64 2.78 9.40
C VAL A 176 -1.85 2.76 10.34
N THR A 177 -1.65 3.22 11.55
CA THR A 177 -2.69 3.22 12.61
C THR A 177 -2.60 4.48 13.46
N ALA A 178 -3.62 4.74 14.28
CA ALA A 178 -3.61 5.77 15.31
C ALA A 178 -3.84 5.18 16.71
N ASN A 179 -3.55 5.96 17.74
CA ASN A 179 -3.65 5.54 19.15
C ASN A 179 -5.10 5.67 19.66
N ASP A 180 -6.04 5.04 18.96
CA ASP A 180 -7.46 4.98 19.28
C ASP A 180 -8.05 3.59 19.06
N PHE A 181 -9.20 3.32 19.70
CA PHE A 181 -9.87 2.03 19.64
C PHE A 181 -10.14 1.55 18.22
N ASP A 182 -10.79 2.38 17.40
CA ASP A 182 -11.20 1.99 16.06
C ASP A 182 -10.01 1.66 15.16
N SER A 183 -8.91 2.40 15.32
CA SER A 183 -7.69 2.21 14.53
C SER A 183 -6.96 0.93 14.95
N ILE A 184 -6.90 0.62 16.24
CA ILE A 184 -6.31 -0.62 16.76
C ILE A 184 -7.18 -1.82 16.39
N PHE A 185 -8.50 -1.69 16.47
CA PHE A 185 -9.44 -2.73 16.03
C PHE A 185 -9.25 -3.05 14.53
N ALA A 186 -9.18 -2.01 13.69
CA ALA A 186 -8.90 -2.18 12.25
C ALA A 186 -7.51 -2.79 12.02
N MET A 187 -6.49 -2.39 12.77
CA MET A 187 -5.15 -2.96 12.71
C MET A 187 -5.17 -4.46 12.98
N ASN A 188 -5.88 -4.93 14.01
CA ASN A 188 -6.01 -6.36 14.30
C ASN A 188 -6.64 -7.14 13.14
N ARG A 189 -7.67 -6.57 12.50
CA ARG A 189 -8.30 -7.17 11.31
C ARG A 189 -7.34 -7.26 10.13
N ILE A 190 -6.51 -6.24 9.93
CA ILE A 190 -5.47 -6.25 8.89
C ILE A 190 -4.41 -7.32 9.20
N VAL A 191 -3.96 -7.43 10.46
CA VAL A 191 -3.04 -8.48 10.89
C VAL A 191 -3.61 -9.85 10.61
N ALA A 192 -4.89 -10.09 10.94
CA ALA A 192 -5.57 -11.37 10.68
C ALA A 192 -5.61 -11.70 9.18
N ALA A 193 -5.94 -10.72 8.34
CA ALA A 193 -6.00 -10.90 6.89
C ALA A 193 -4.62 -11.22 6.30
N ILE A 194 -3.58 -10.49 6.70
CA ILE A 194 -2.20 -10.73 6.23
C ILE A 194 -1.68 -12.07 6.75
N HIS A 195 -1.92 -12.40 8.02
CA HIS A 195 -1.54 -13.69 8.59
C HIS A 195 -2.16 -14.87 7.82
N SER A 196 -3.44 -14.77 7.47
CA SER A 196 -4.11 -15.77 6.63
C SER A 196 -3.47 -15.89 5.24
N LYS A 197 -3.16 -14.77 4.59
CA LYS A 197 -2.59 -14.74 3.23
C LYS A 197 -1.11 -15.10 3.18
N SER A 198 -0.34 -14.85 4.24
CA SER A 198 1.09 -15.18 4.31
C SER A 198 1.39 -16.69 4.20
N LYS A 199 0.38 -17.54 4.34
CA LYS A 199 0.50 -18.98 4.10
C LYS A 199 0.64 -19.32 2.61
N ASN A 200 0.08 -18.47 1.73
CA ASN A 200 0.05 -18.67 0.28
C ASN A 200 0.95 -17.69 -0.48
N TYR A 201 1.31 -16.55 0.14
CA TYR A 201 2.10 -15.48 -0.47
C TYR A 201 3.40 -15.26 0.31
N GLY A 202 4.41 -14.72 -0.38
CA GLY A 202 5.70 -14.37 0.23
C GLY A 202 5.65 -13.17 1.19
N VAL A 203 4.51 -12.47 1.27
CA VAL A 203 4.36 -11.27 2.10
C VAL A 203 4.54 -11.57 3.59
N ARG A 204 5.22 -10.65 4.27
CA ARG A 204 5.37 -10.66 5.74
C ARG A 204 5.04 -9.30 6.31
N LEU A 205 4.57 -9.26 7.55
CA LEU A 205 4.37 -8.01 8.28
C LEU A 205 5.73 -7.35 8.54
N GLY A 206 5.88 -6.11 8.07
CA GLY A 206 7.07 -5.30 8.30
C GLY A 206 7.03 -4.56 9.63
N GLY A 207 5.84 -4.11 10.04
CA GLY A 207 5.60 -3.39 11.28
C GLY A 207 4.53 -2.32 11.15
N VAL A 208 4.44 -1.50 12.18
CA VAL A 208 3.39 -0.49 12.39
C VAL A 208 3.96 0.92 12.31
N ILE A 209 3.26 1.79 11.63
CA ILE A 209 3.52 3.23 11.57
C ILE A 209 2.41 3.92 12.37
N ALA A 210 2.74 4.45 13.54
CA ALA A 210 1.83 5.26 14.32
C ALA A 210 1.69 6.63 13.66
N ASN A 211 0.46 7.04 13.33
CA ASN A 211 0.18 8.28 12.64
C ASN A 211 -0.95 9.04 13.32
N ARG A 212 -0.92 10.37 13.25
CA ARG A 212 -1.93 11.25 13.82
C ARG A 212 -2.21 11.01 15.32
N SER A 213 -1.17 10.72 16.07
CA SER A 213 -1.27 10.35 17.49
C SER A 213 -0.33 11.19 18.33
N ALA A 214 -0.83 11.75 19.45
CA ALA A 214 -0.01 12.46 20.41
C ALA A 214 0.92 11.51 21.18
N GLY A 215 0.45 10.29 21.47
CA GLY A 215 1.20 9.20 22.11
C GLY A 215 1.05 7.89 21.35
N THR A 216 1.72 6.85 21.79
CA THR A 216 1.72 5.51 21.16
C THR A 216 1.51 4.37 22.14
N ASP A 217 1.10 4.66 23.37
CA ASP A 217 0.98 3.72 24.48
C ASP A 217 0.05 2.54 24.17
N GLU A 218 -1.14 2.79 23.65
CA GLU A 218 -2.08 1.73 23.27
C GLU A 218 -1.58 0.93 22.06
N ILE A 219 -0.98 1.61 21.06
CA ILE A 219 -0.36 0.94 19.91
C ILE A 219 0.78 0.04 20.39
N ASP A 220 1.67 0.54 21.25
CA ASP A 220 2.83 -0.22 21.70
C ASP A 220 2.41 -1.39 22.61
N ARG A 221 1.37 -1.19 23.46
CA ARG A 221 0.76 -2.26 24.25
C ARG A 221 0.19 -3.36 23.37
N PHE A 222 -0.59 -3.00 22.33
CA PHE A 222 -1.14 -3.96 21.39
C PHE A 222 -0.04 -4.66 20.60
N ASN A 223 0.94 -3.92 20.10
CA ASN A 223 2.06 -4.48 19.34
C ASN A 223 2.82 -5.54 20.15
N ALA A 224 3.10 -5.26 21.41
CA ALA A 224 3.75 -6.21 22.32
C ALA A 224 2.93 -7.49 22.51
N ALA A 225 1.60 -7.38 22.58
CA ALA A 225 0.70 -8.52 22.80
C ALA A 225 0.56 -9.42 21.56
N VAL A 226 0.68 -8.88 20.34
CA VAL A 226 0.48 -9.63 19.09
C VAL A 226 1.77 -9.93 18.32
N GLY A 227 2.94 -9.49 18.78
CA GLY A 227 4.23 -9.72 18.12
C GLY A 227 4.52 -8.74 16.97
N LEU A 228 3.99 -7.52 17.03
CA LEU A 228 4.33 -6.43 16.12
C LEU A 228 5.40 -5.51 16.72
N ARG A 229 5.99 -4.66 15.88
CA ARG A 229 6.84 -3.55 16.30
C ARG A 229 6.43 -2.24 15.62
N ARG A 230 6.63 -1.14 16.30
CA ARG A 230 6.49 0.19 15.71
C ARG A 230 7.77 0.57 14.95
N LEU A 231 7.59 0.97 13.69
CA LEU A 231 8.67 1.41 12.80
C LEU A 231 8.90 2.92 12.89
N ALA A 232 7.82 3.70 12.97
CA ALA A 232 7.85 5.15 13.02
C ALA A 232 6.66 5.72 13.79
N HIS A 233 6.78 6.98 14.21
CA HIS A 233 5.70 7.74 14.82
C HIS A 233 5.61 9.13 14.20
N PHE A 234 4.45 9.45 13.64
CA PHE A 234 4.12 10.76 13.09
C PHE A 234 2.98 11.37 13.92
N PRO A 235 3.24 12.42 14.69
CA PRO A 235 2.21 13.10 15.47
C PRO A 235 1.20 13.81 14.56
N ASP A 236 0.05 14.19 15.12
CA ASP A 236 -0.96 14.98 14.39
C ASP A 236 -0.49 16.43 14.27
N LEU A 237 0.02 16.81 13.12
CA LEU A 237 0.61 18.11 12.86
C LEU A 237 -0.15 18.87 11.78
N ASP A 238 -0.42 20.15 12.02
CA ASP A 238 -1.11 21.02 11.04
C ASP A 238 -0.33 21.13 9.72
N VAL A 239 1.00 21.03 9.74
CA VAL A 239 1.81 21.05 8.53
C VAL A 239 1.45 19.90 7.57
N VAL A 240 1.04 18.74 8.08
CA VAL A 240 0.60 17.59 7.25
C VAL A 240 -0.72 17.93 6.56
N ARG A 241 -1.69 18.53 7.27
CA ARG A 241 -2.94 19.00 6.68
C ARG A 241 -2.68 20.08 5.61
N ARG A 242 -1.83 21.06 5.93
CA ARG A 242 -1.46 22.14 4.99
C ARG A 242 -0.75 21.65 3.75
N SER A 243 0.12 20.63 3.84
CA SER A 243 0.80 20.07 2.68
C SER A 243 -0.19 19.53 1.65
N ARG A 244 -1.21 18.79 2.10
CA ARG A 244 -2.28 18.30 1.20
C ARG A 244 -3.09 19.43 0.55
N LEU A 245 -3.41 20.48 1.29
CA LEU A 245 -4.10 21.67 0.72
C LEU A 245 -3.24 22.39 -0.32
N LYS A 246 -1.91 22.40 -0.13
CA LYS A 246 -0.95 22.94 -1.10
C LYS A 246 -0.61 21.93 -2.23
N LYS A 247 -1.24 20.76 -2.27
CA LYS A 247 -0.94 19.68 -3.22
C LYS A 247 0.55 19.31 -3.23
N SER A 248 1.15 19.22 -2.05
CA SER A 248 2.60 19.05 -1.90
C SER A 248 2.90 17.93 -0.91
N THR A 249 4.06 17.31 -1.08
CA THR A 249 4.62 16.44 -0.05
C THR A 249 5.21 17.28 1.09
N LEU A 250 5.51 16.66 2.21
CA LEU A 250 6.16 17.36 3.34
C LEU A 250 7.57 17.86 2.97
N PHE A 251 8.24 17.18 2.06
CA PHE A 251 9.58 17.54 1.59
C PHE A 251 9.64 18.81 0.71
N GLU A 252 8.48 19.34 0.33
CA GLU A 252 8.36 20.58 -0.46
C GLU A 252 7.84 21.76 0.35
N MET A 253 7.48 21.52 1.62
CA MET A 253 6.98 22.58 2.49
C MET A 253 8.11 23.48 2.99
N ASP A 254 7.77 24.72 3.36
CA ASP A 254 8.74 25.68 3.92
C ASP A 254 9.37 25.09 5.20
N PRO A 255 10.71 25.15 5.35
CA PRO A 255 11.41 24.54 6.47
C PRO A 255 10.96 25.07 7.83
N SER A 256 10.75 24.17 8.77
CA SER A 256 10.56 24.46 10.20
C SER A 256 11.17 23.34 11.03
N PRO A 257 11.51 23.57 12.32
CA PRO A 257 12.03 22.51 13.18
C PRO A 257 11.10 21.30 13.27
N GLU A 258 9.79 21.53 13.36
CA GLU A 258 8.76 20.51 13.42
C GLU A 258 8.71 19.69 12.11
N LEU A 259 8.72 20.37 10.95
CA LEU A 259 8.76 19.73 9.64
C LEU A 259 10.02 18.90 9.46
N LYS A 260 11.17 19.44 9.89
CA LYS A 260 12.44 18.72 9.81
C LYS A 260 12.40 17.43 10.61
N ALA A 261 11.87 17.44 11.82
CA ALA A 261 11.74 16.23 12.64
C ALA A 261 10.90 15.14 11.94
N VAL A 262 9.80 15.54 11.30
CA VAL A 262 8.93 14.60 10.56
C VAL A 262 9.61 14.08 9.28
N THR A 263 10.26 14.93 8.52
CA THR A 263 10.97 14.48 7.31
C THR A 263 12.17 13.61 7.63
N ASP A 264 12.92 13.90 8.70
CA ASP A 264 14.01 13.06 9.19
C ASP A 264 13.48 11.68 9.62
N GLU A 265 12.29 11.61 10.24
CA GLU A 265 11.64 10.34 10.60
C GLU A 265 11.25 9.53 9.36
N TYR A 266 10.74 10.16 8.28
CA TYR A 266 10.50 9.47 7.00
C TYR A 266 11.80 8.96 6.37
N MET A 267 12.88 9.73 6.43
CA MET A 267 14.20 9.30 5.94
C MET A 267 14.69 8.07 6.72
N ARG A 268 14.63 8.12 8.06
CA ARG A 268 15.00 6.98 8.92
C ARG A 268 14.16 5.75 8.65
N LEU A 269 12.85 5.91 8.45
CA LEU A 269 11.94 4.82 8.09
C LEU A 269 12.34 4.19 6.75
N ALA A 270 12.62 5.01 5.74
CA ALA A 270 13.04 4.53 4.41
C ALA A 270 14.38 3.79 4.48
N GLU A 271 15.37 4.28 5.24
CA GLU A 271 16.65 3.61 5.47
C GLU A 271 16.46 2.25 6.14
N THR A 272 15.63 2.19 7.19
CA THR A 272 15.32 0.95 7.92
C THR A 272 14.67 -0.10 7.01
N LEU A 273 13.71 0.32 6.20
CA LEU A 273 13.02 -0.58 5.27
C LEU A 273 13.95 -1.01 4.12
N TRP A 274 14.78 -0.10 3.62
CA TRP A 274 15.77 -0.43 2.59
C TRP A 274 16.84 -1.40 3.09
N ALA A 275 17.31 -1.26 4.31
CA ALA A 275 18.28 -2.16 4.92
C ALA A 275 17.72 -3.60 5.11
N GLY A 276 16.39 -3.77 5.07
CA GLY A 276 15.76 -5.09 5.15
C GLY A 276 15.49 -5.51 6.58
N ALA A 277 14.77 -4.67 7.34
CA ALA A 277 14.31 -5.02 8.69
C ALA A 277 13.61 -6.39 8.72
N ASP A 278 13.89 -7.19 9.75
CA ASP A 278 13.29 -8.51 9.95
C ASP A 278 11.75 -8.41 9.96
N PRO A 279 11.04 -9.39 9.41
CA PRO A 279 9.58 -9.43 9.48
C PRO A 279 9.09 -9.60 10.92
N CYS A 280 7.86 -9.14 11.20
CA CYS A 280 7.17 -9.43 12.44
C CYS A 280 6.46 -10.78 12.34
N GLU A 281 6.62 -11.61 13.36
CA GLU A 281 5.84 -12.84 13.55
C GLU A 281 4.63 -12.51 14.42
N ALA A 282 3.57 -11.99 13.78
CA ALA A 282 2.40 -11.51 14.49
C ALA A 282 1.24 -12.49 14.42
N ALA A 283 0.57 -12.69 15.56
CA ALA A 283 -0.67 -13.45 15.68
C ALA A 283 -1.82 -12.52 16.09
N PRO A 284 -2.90 -12.43 15.29
CA PRO A 284 -4.04 -11.56 15.62
C PRO A 284 -4.78 -12.07 16.85
N MET A 285 -5.36 -11.14 17.63
CA MET A 285 -6.32 -11.48 18.69
C MET A 285 -7.68 -11.83 18.10
N LYS A 286 -8.43 -12.71 18.79
CA LYS A 286 -9.87 -12.88 18.53
C LYS A 286 -10.61 -11.60 18.92
N ASP A 287 -11.72 -11.31 18.27
CA ASP A 287 -12.46 -10.07 18.50
C ASP A 287 -12.84 -9.86 19.98
N ARG A 288 -13.32 -10.90 20.64
CA ARG A 288 -13.67 -10.84 22.07
C ARG A 288 -12.45 -10.52 22.94
N ASP A 289 -11.35 -11.21 22.70
CA ASP A 289 -10.11 -11.01 23.47
C ASP A 289 -9.57 -9.60 23.24
N LEU A 290 -9.74 -9.04 22.03
CA LEU A 290 -9.36 -7.66 21.72
C LEU A 290 -10.24 -6.64 22.48
N PHE A 291 -11.57 -6.87 22.54
CA PHE A 291 -12.47 -5.99 23.30
C PHE A 291 -12.09 -5.95 24.78
N GLU A 292 -11.89 -7.12 25.39
CA GLU A 292 -11.43 -7.23 26.78
C GLU A 292 -10.07 -6.55 26.98
N PHE A 293 -9.14 -6.77 26.04
CA PHE A 293 -7.80 -6.14 26.06
C PHE A 293 -7.87 -4.61 26.00
N LEU A 294 -8.81 -4.04 25.26
CA LEU A 294 -9.02 -2.59 25.14
C LEU A 294 -9.91 -2.01 26.25
N GLY A 295 -10.33 -2.83 27.23
CA GLY A 295 -11.08 -2.38 28.40
C GLY A 295 -12.60 -2.29 28.21
N PHE A 296 -13.13 -3.04 27.25
CA PHE A 296 -14.58 -3.17 27.02
C PHE A 296 -15.01 -4.57 27.46
N ASP A 297 -15.84 -4.67 28.49
CA ASP A 297 -16.42 -5.92 29.03
C ASP A 297 -17.57 -6.48 28.17
#